data_47764b01716d5786c0701369aaf9cb52
#
_entry.id   47764b01716d5786c0701369aaf9cb52
#
_cell.length_a   1.000
_cell.length_b   1.000
_cell.length_c   1.000
_cell.angle_alpha   90.00
_cell.angle_beta   90.00
_cell.angle_gamma   90.00
#
_symmetry.space_group_name_H-M   'P 1'
#
loop_
_entity.id
_entity.type
_entity.pdbx_description
1 polymer ?
#
loop_
_entity_poly.entity_id
_entity_poly.type
_entity_poly.pdbx_seq_one_letter_code
_entity_poly.pdbx_strand_id
1 'polypeptide(L)'
;MESWKVNLISVWFGCFFTGLAISQILPFLPLYVAQLGVTSHESLSMWSGLTFSITFLVSAIVSPMWGSLADRKGRKLMLLRASLGMAIAILLQAFATNVWQLFILRGVMGLTSGYIPNAMALVASQVPRERSGWALSTLSTAQISGVIGGPLLGGFLADHMGLRMVFYITAFLLMISFLVTLFLIKEGVRPQSSKAERLSGKAVFASLPYPGLVISLFVTTMVIQLCNGSIGPILALFIKSMAPDSNNIAFLSGMIAAVPGVSALISAPRLGKLGDRIGTARILLATLCFAVVLFFAMSFVTTPFQLGVLRFCSALPMARCCLRCRRCSSSTSASA
;
A
#
# COMPACT_ATOMS: atom_id res chain seq x y z
N MET A 1 30.54 -6.55 -5.58
CA MET A 1 29.24 -6.99 -5.01
C MET A 1 28.47 -7.74 -6.08
N GLU A 2 27.85 -8.87 -5.74
CA GLU A 2 26.98 -9.61 -6.67
C GLU A 2 25.87 -8.66 -7.16
N SER A 3 25.61 -8.63 -8.44
CA SER A 3 24.68 -7.67 -9.09
C SER A 3 23.28 -7.65 -8.46
N TRP A 4 22.78 -8.82 -8.01
CA TRP A 4 21.49 -8.93 -7.37
C TRP A 4 21.42 -8.22 -6.00
N LYS A 5 22.53 -8.12 -5.25
CA LYS A 5 22.58 -7.40 -3.96
C LYS A 5 22.44 -5.89 -4.16
N VAL A 6 23.12 -5.35 -5.18
CA VAL A 6 22.96 -3.93 -5.56
C VAL A 6 21.53 -3.65 -5.98
N ASN A 7 20.96 -4.50 -6.81
CA ASN A 7 19.57 -4.39 -7.24
C ASN A 7 18.60 -4.46 -6.05
N LEU A 8 18.83 -5.39 -5.11
CA LEU A 8 17.98 -5.53 -3.91
C LEU A 8 17.98 -4.24 -3.06
N ILE A 9 19.15 -3.65 -2.81
CA ILE A 9 19.28 -2.41 -2.05
C ILE A 9 18.58 -1.25 -2.78
N SER A 10 18.83 -1.11 -4.07
CA SER A 10 18.23 -0.04 -4.89
C SER A 10 16.70 -0.14 -4.92
N VAL A 11 16.18 -1.35 -5.10
CA VAL A 11 14.74 -1.61 -5.10
C VAL A 11 14.15 -1.47 -3.70
N TRP A 12 14.92 -1.75 -2.65
CA TRP A 12 14.51 -1.53 -1.25
C TRP A 12 14.19 -0.05 -1.02
N PHE A 13 15.10 0.86 -1.39
CA PHE A 13 14.84 2.31 -1.31
C PHE A 13 13.63 2.74 -2.15
N GLY A 14 13.51 2.20 -3.37
CA GLY A 14 12.35 2.47 -4.22
C GLY A 14 11.02 2.02 -3.61
N CYS A 15 10.97 0.84 -2.99
CA CYS A 15 9.80 0.36 -2.27
C CYS A 15 9.48 1.20 -1.03
N PHE A 16 10.51 1.65 -0.31
CA PHE A 16 10.38 2.54 0.85
C PHE A 16 9.75 3.88 0.44
N PHE A 17 10.31 4.58 -0.55
CA PHE A 17 9.78 5.86 -1.02
C PHE A 17 8.39 5.72 -1.65
N THR A 18 8.13 4.64 -2.36
CA THR A 18 6.78 4.37 -2.90
C THR A 18 5.77 4.11 -1.79
N GLY A 19 6.14 3.33 -0.78
CA GLY A 19 5.30 3.08 0.40
C GLY A 19 4.99 4.38 1.15
N LEU A 20 6.02 5.22 1.35
CA LEU A 20 5.90 6.54 1.94
C LEU A 20 4.97 7.45 1.12
N ALA A 21 5.16 7.51 -0.18
CA ALA A 21 4.34 8.33 -1.09
C ALA A 21 2.85 7.96 -1.08
N ILE A 22 2.54 6.66 -1.04
CA ILE A 22 1.16 6.17 -1.03
C ILE A 22 0.47 6.51 0.30
N SER A 23 1.17 6.34 1.43
CA SER A 23 0.59 6.48 2.77
C SER A 23 0.60 7.90 3.31
N GLN A 24 1.54 8.75 2.87
CA GLN A 24 1.77 10.10 3.39
C GLN A 24 0.56 11.03 3.21
N ILE A 25 -0.10 10.97 2.06
CA ILE A 25 -1.17 11.91 1.70
C ILE A 25 -2.53 11.46 2.25
N LEU A 26 -2.68 10.18 2.53
CA LEU A 26 -3.96 9.57 2.85
C LEU A 26 -4.70 10.22 4.03
N PRO A 27 -4.04 10.44 5.19
CA PRO A 27 -4.70 11.02 6.35
C PRO A 27 -5.10 12.49 6.16
N PHE A 28 -4.42 13.22 5.25
CA PHE A 28 -4.62 14.66 5.06
C PHE A 28 -5.47 15.00 3.84
N LEU A 29 -5.87 13.98 3.08
CA LEU A 29 -6.65 14.16 1.86
C LEU A 29 -7.91 15.02 2.09
N PRO A 30 -8.72 14.82 3.17
CA PRO A 30 -9.86 15.68 3.45
C PRO A 30 -9.49 17.14 3.72
N LEU A 31 -8.36 17.38 4.41
CA LEU A 31 -7.88 18.73 4.67
C LEU A 31 -7.47 19.43 3.38
N TYR A 32 -6.87 18.69 2.45
CA TYR A 32 -6.52 19.23 1.14
C TYR A 32 -7.75 19.50 0.27
N VAL A 33 -8.75 18.60 0.28
CA VAL A 33 -10.03 18.80 -0.40
C VAL A 33 -10.75 20.04 0.15
N ALA A 34 -10.68 20.29 1.47
CA ALA A 34 -11.23 21.52 2.07
C ALA A 34 -10.51 22.79 1.55
N GLN A 35 -9.19 22.76 1.40
CA GLN A 35 -8.43 23.88 0.80
C GLN A 35 -8.79 24.14 -0.67
N LEU A 36 -9.30 23.13 -1.39
CA LEU A 36 -9.76 23.28 -2.77
C LEU A 36 -11.19 23.82 -2.90
N GLY A 37 -11.77 24.33 -1.81
CA GLY A 37 -13.05 25.03 -1.80
C GLY A 37 -14.28 24.20 -1.47
N VAL A 38 -14.11 22.94 -1.04
CA VAL A 38 -15.23 22.09 -0.56
C VAL A 38 -15.46 22.37 0.93
N THR A 39 -16.64 22.92 1.29
CA THR A 39 -16.93 23.39 2.67
C THR A 39 -17.90 22.50 3.43
N SER A 40 -18.84 21.82 2.74
CA SER A 40 -19.81 20.94 3.40
C SER A 40 -19.16 19.66 3.91
N HIS A 41 -19.46 19.26 5.14
CA HIS A 41 -18.94 18.04 5.77
C HIS A 41 -19.24 16.77 4.96
N GLU A 42 -20.45 16.68 4.40
CA GLU A 42 -20.85 15.56 3.55
C GLU A 42 -20.05 15.53 2.26
N SER A 43 -19.93 16.68 1.59
CA SER A 43 -19.13 16.81 0.36
C SER A 43 -17.65 16.53 0.60
N LEU A 44 -17.07 16.94 1.74
CA LEU A 44 -15.68 16.63 2.12
C LEU A 44 -15.47 15.11 2.24
N SER A 45 -16.36 14.42 2.94
CA SER A 45 -16.27 12.98 3.11
C SER A 45 -16.43 12.26 1.78
N MET A 46 -17.41 12.66 0.96
CA MET A 46 -17.67 12.08 -0.35
C MET A 46 -16.46 12.28 -1.30
N TRP A 47 -15.97 13.51 -1.46
CA TRP A 47 -14.86 13.80 -2.36
C TRP A 47 -13.55 13.17 -1.91
N SER A 48 -13.31 13.09 -0.60
CA SER A 48 -12.13 12.37 -0.07
C SER A 48 -12.19 10.89 -0.38
N GLY A 49 -13.34 10.27 -0.20
CA GLY A 49 -13.57 8.86 -0.55
C GLY A 49 -13.45 8.60 -2.06
N LEU A 50 -14.06 9.43 -2.90
CA LEU A 50 -13.98 9.31 -4.37
C LEU A 50 -12.55 9.49 -4.87
N THR A 51 -11.86 10.52 -4.39
CA THR A 51 -10.47 10.84 -4.78
C THR A 51 -9.50 9.74 -4.33
N PHE A 52 -9.76 9.11 -3.19
CA PHE A 52 -9.01 7.93 -2.74
C PHE A 52 -9.30 6.72 -3.62
N SER A 53 -10.57 6.40 -3.84
CA SER A 53 -11.02 5.19 -4.51
C SER A 53 -10.64 5.14 -5.98
N ILE A 54 -10.67 6.28 -6.70
CA ILE A 54 -10.33 6.34 -8.11
C ILE A 54 -8.90 5.86 -8.40
N THR A 55 -7.95 6.14 -7.49
CA THR A 55 -6.57 5.68 -7.63
C THR A 55 -6.48 4.16 -7.68
N PHE A 56 -7.18 3.48 -6.75
CA PHE A 56 -7.18 2.02 -6.69
C PHE A 56 -8.00 1.38 -7.80
N LEU A 57 -9.14 2.00 -8.16
CA LEU A 57 -9.99 1.52 -9.25
C LEU A 57 -9.23 1.52 -10.58
N VAL A 58 -8.61 2.65 -10.94
CA VAL A 58 -7.81 2.75 -12.17
C VAL A 58 -6.62 1.78 -12.11
N SER A 59 -5.91 1.71 -10.98
CA SER A 59 -4.81 0.77 -10.80
C SER A 59 -5.24 -0.69 -11.00
N ALA A 60 -6.40 -1.09 -10.48
CA ALA A 60 -6.94 -2.44 -10.65
C ALA A 60 -7.24 -2.76 -12.12
N ILE A 61 -7.86 -1.81 -12.84
CA ILE A 61 -8.22 -1.97 -14.26
C ILE A 61 -6.96 -2.12 -15.14
N VAL A 62 -5.91 -1.32 -14.88
CA VAL A 62 -4.71 -1.31 -15.73
C VAL A 62 -3.64 -2.32 -15.31
N SER A 63 -3.74 -2.89 -14.10
CA SER A 63 -2.76 -3.84 -13.55
C SER A 63 -2.48 -5.05 -14.47
N PRO A 64 -3.48 -5.72 -15.08
CA PRO A 64 -3.22 -6.84 -15.99
C PRO A 64 -2.45 -6.42 -17.25
N MET A 65 -2.73 -5.22 -17.77
CA MET A 65 -2.05 -4.65 -18.94
C MET A 65 -0.57 -4.39 -18.62
N TRP A 66 -0.29 -3.76 -17.48
CA TRP A 66 1.09 -3.49 -17.05
C TRP A 66 1.85 -4.76 -16.68
N GLY A 67 1.20 -5.78 -16.10
CA GLY A 67 1.80 -7.09 -15.86
C GLY A 67 2.25 -7.75 -17.16
N SER A 68 1.37 -7.80 -18.15
CA SER A 68 1.69 -8.34 -19.48
C SER A 68 2.81 -7.58 -20.19
N LEU A 69 2.87 -6.26 -20.01
CA LEU A 69 3.95 -5.43 -20.58
C LEU A 69 5.28 -5.63 -19.84
N ALA A 70 5.24 -5.83 -18.52
CA ALA A 70 6.42 -6.16 -17.70
C ALA A 70 7.09 -7.47 -18.19
N ASP A 71 6.29 -8.48 -18.50
CA ASP A 71 6.79 -9.76 -19.00
C ASP A 71 7.41 -9.64 -20.41
N ARG A 72 6.90 -8.71 -21.25
CA ARG A 72 7.41 -8.48 -22.60
C ARG A 72 8.61 -7.54 -22.66
N LYS A 73 8.50 -6.35 -22.03
CA LYS A 73 9.48 -5.25 -22.16
C LYS A 73 10.47 -5.14 -21.01
N GLY A 74 10.25 -5.91 -19.91
CA GLY A 74 11.13 -5.91 -18.76
C GLY A 74 10.61 -5.20 -17.54
N ARG A 75 11.10 -5.65 -16.42
CA ARG A 75 10.65 -5.18 -15.11
C ARG A 75 11.32 -3.85 -14.73
N LYS A 76 12.58 -3.61 -15.16
CA LYS A 76 13.26 -2.32 -14.96
C LYS A 76 12.48 -1.19 -15.62
N LEU A 77 12.04 -1.37 -16.87
CA LEU A 77 11.26 -0.36 -17.58
C LEU A 77 9.94 -0.04 -16.86
N MET A 78 9.29 -1.07 -16.28
CA MET A 78 8.07 -0.87 -15.50
C MET A 78 8.31 -0.14 -14.19
N LEU A 79 9.45 -0.36 -13.52
CA LEU A 79 9.86 0.40 -12.34
C LEU A 79 10.12 1.87 -12.67
N LEU A 80 10.84 2.15 -13.77
CA LEU A 80 11.11 3.51 -14.24
C LEU A 80 9.81 4.25 -14.58
N ARG A 81 8.93 3.61 -15.33
CA ARG A 81 7.62 4.18 -15.66
C ARG A 81 6.81 4.50 -14.40
N ALA A 82 6.76 3.56 -13.44
CA ALA A 82 5.98 3.73 -12.23
C ALA A 82 6.52 4.86 -11.35
N SER A 83 7.83 4.90 -11.09
CA SER A 83 8.44 5.95 -10.26
C SER A 83 8.33 7.34 -10.89
N LEU A 84 8.64 7.48 -12.19
CA LEU A 84 8.52 8.75 -12.89
C LEU A 84 7.06 9.20 -13.02
N GLY A 85 6.18 8.31 -13.43
CA GLY A 85 4.76 8.64 -13.61
C GLY A 85 4.09 9.04 -12.29
N MET A 86 4.38 8.34 -11.19
CA MET A 86 3.89 8.72 -9.87
C MET A 86 4.49 10.06 -9.39
N ALA A 87 5.79 10.30 -9.63
CA ALA A 87 6.43 11.56 -9.27
C ALA A 87 5.77 12.75 -9.98
N ILE A 88 5.53 12.64 -11.30
CA ILE A 88 4.86 13.68 -12.09
C ILE A 88 3.41 13.85 -11.62
N ALA A 89 2.65 12.75 -11.44
CA ALA A 89 1.27 12.83 -11.01
C ALA A 89 1.13 13.49 -9.64
N ILE A 90 2.00 13.19 -8.68
CA ILE A 90 2.00 13.80 -7.35
C ILE A 90 2.45 15.27 -7.42
N LEU A 91 3.44 15.59 -8.23
CA LEU A 91 3.85 16.97 -8.44
C LEU A 91 2.69 17.82 -8.99
N LEU A 92 1.98 17.34 -9.98
CA LEU A 92 0.82 18.02 -10.54
C LEU A 92 -0.33 18.19 -9.53
N GLN A 93 -0.51 17.24 -8.60
CA GLN A 93 -1.50 17.36 -7.52
C GLN A 93 -1.20 18.56 -6.59
N ALA A 94 0.07 18.95 -6.41
CA ALA A 94 0.44 20.16 -5.64
C ALA A 94 -0.09 21.45 -6.28
N PHE A 95 -0.27 21.46 -7.59
CA PHE A 95 -0.78 22.61 -8.37
C PHE A 95 -2.30 22.60 -8.56
N ALA A 96 -3.00 21.58 -8.07
CA ALA A 96 -4.44 21.50 -8.20
C ALA A 96 -5.12 22.73 -7.56
N THR A 97 -6.07 23.31 -8.27
CA THR A 97 -6.85 24.51 -7.84
C THR A 97 -8.30 24.15 -7.50
N ASN A 98 -8.78 22.99 -7.93
CA ASN A 98 -10.11 22.50 -7.62
C ASN A 98 -10.12 20.97 -7.43
N VAL A 99 -11.20 20.47 -6.83
CA VAL A 99 -11.34 19.05 -6.47
C VAL A 99 -11.41 18.12 -7.69
N TRP A 100 -11.94 18.60 -8.82
CA TRP A 100 -12.00 17.79 -10.06
C TRP A 100 -10.61 17.53 -10.65
N GLN A 101 -9.75 18.54 -10.64
CA GLN A 101 -8.35 18.35 -11.06
C GLN A 101 -7.65 17.34 -10.16
N LEU A 102 -7.85 17.44 -8.85
CA LEU A 102 -7.29 16.46 -7.90
C LEU A 102 -7.81 15.05 -8.19
N PHE A 103 -9.11 14.88 -8.45
CA PHE A 103 -9.72 13.59 -8.78
C PHE A 103 -9.11 12.96 -10.04
N ILE A 104 -8.98 13.75 -11.12
CA ILE A 104 -8.37 13.27 -12.38
C ILE A 104 -6.90 12.90 -12.16
N LEU A 105 -6.13 13.74 -11.48
CA LEU A 105 -4.71 13.48 -11.20
C LEU A 105 -4.49 12.26 -10.30
N ARG A 106 -5.42 11.96 -9.41
CA ARG A 106 -5.45 10.71 -8.65
C ARG A 106 -5.71 9.50 -9.53
N GLY A 107 -6.56 9.63 -10.53
CA GLY A 107 -6.74 8.61 -11.56
C GLY A 107 -5.45 8.37 -12.36
N VAL A 108 -4.77 9.45 -12.78
CA VAL A 108 -3.45 9.37 -13.45
C VAL A 108 -2.41 8.69 -12.57
N MET A 109 -2.40 8.99 -11.26
CA MET A 109 -1.53 8.30 -10.30
C MET A 109 -1.82 6.79 -10.26
N GLY A 110 -3.11 6.40 -10.27
CA GLY A 110 -3.52 4.99 -10.37
C GLY A 110 -3.03 4.32 -11.66
N LEU A 111 -3.13 5.03 -12.80
CA LEU A 111 -2.64 4.55 -14.10
C LEU A 111 -1.13 4.29 -14.09
N THR A 112 -0.35 5.12 -13.41
CA THR A 112 1.11 5.00 -13.36
C THR A 112 1.61 4.11 -12.23
N SER A 113 0.77 3.68 -11.31
CA SER A 113 1.15 2.84 -10.16
C SER A 113 1.73 1.48 -10.54
N GLY A 114 2.20 0.71 -9.55
CA GLY A 114 2.67 -0.66 -9.75
C GLY A 114 4.17 -0.88 -9.51
N TYR A 115 4.86 0.04 -8.84
CA TYR A 115 6.29 -0.10 -8.52
C TYR A 115 6.54 -1.35 -7.65
N ILE A 116 5.83 -1.50 -6.54
CA ILE A 116 6.06 -2.57 -5.54
C ILE A 116 5.90 -3.99 -6.12
N PRO A 117 4.82 -4.34 -6.84
CA PRO A 117 4.70 -5.69 -7.41
C PRO A 117 5.77 -5.98 -8.46
N ASN A 118 6.15 -5.00 -9.29
CA ASN A 118 7.25 -5.17 -10.25
C ASN A 118 8.60 -5.32 -9.56
N ALA A 119 8.84 -4.60 -8.46
CA ALA A 119 10.02 -4.70 -7.62
C ALA A 119 10.17 -6.10 -7.02
N MET A 120 9.10 -6.62 -6.42
CA MET A 120 9.09 -7.98 -5.87
C MET A 120 9.35 -9.04 -6.94
N ALA A 121 8.74 -8.88 -8.10
CA ALA A 121 8.91 -9.80 -9.20
C ALA A 121 10.31 -9.72 -9.84
N LEU A 122 10.93 -8.53 -9.90
CA LEU A 122 12.32 -8.37 -10.35
C LEU A 122 13.28 -9.12 -9.41
N VAL A 123 13.15 -8.89 -8.10
CA VAL A 123 14.00 -9.53 -7.10
C VAL A 123 13.80 -11.04 -7.08
N ALA A 124 12.56 -11.51 -7.14
CA ALA A 124 12.26 -12.94 -7.20
C ALA A 124 12.91 -13.65 -8.40
N SER A 125 13.06 -12.94 -9.53
CA SER A 125 13.68 -13.51 -10.75
C SER A 125 15.22 -13.51 -10.74
N GLN A 126 15.86 -12.70 -9.88
CA GLN A 126 17.32 -12.52 -9.89
C GLN A 126 18.03 -13.18 -8.71
N VAL A 127 17.31 -13.41 -7.62
CA VAL A 127 17.89 -13.96 -6.39
C VAL A 127 17.87 -15.49 -6.45
N PRO A 128 18.95 -16.17 -6.00
CA PRO A 128 18.96 -17.62 -5.87
C PRO A 128 17.79 -18.15 -5.06
N ARG A 129 17.24 -19.32 -5.43
CA ARG A 129 16.03 -19.89 -4.80
C ARG A 129 16.16 -20.02 -3.28
N GLU A 130 17.34 -20.37 -2.78
CA GLU A 130 17.64 -20.54 -1.35
C GLU A 130 17.52 -19.23 -0.56
N ARG A 131 17.70 -18.07 -1.21
CA ARG A 131 17.67 -16.73 -0.59
C ARG A 131 16.45 -15.88 -0.98
N SER A 132 15.60 -16.40 -1.86
CA SER A 132 14.44 -15.68 -2.38
C SER A 132 13.48 -15.24 -1.27
N GLY A 133 13.19 -16.10 -0.29
CA GLY A 133 12.34 -15.77 0.86
C GLY A 133 12.91 -14.62 1.69
N TRP A 134 14.21 -14.62 1.97
CA TRP A 134 14.88 -13.54 2.69
C TRP A 134 14.82 -12.21 1.93
N ALA A 135 15.13 -12.23 0.64
CA ALA A 135 15.14 -11.02 -0.18
C ALA A 135 13.74 -10.38 -0.31
N LEU A 136 12.69 -11.20 -0.53
CA LEU A 136 11.31 -10.72 -0.59
C LEU A 136 10.80 -10.19 0.76
N SER A 137 11.20 -10.83 1.87
CA SER A 137 10.91 -10.33 3.21
C SER A 137 11.59 -8.98 3.46
N THR A 138 12.84 -8.81 3.01
CA THR A 138 13.57 -7.54 3.10
C THR A 138 12.86 -6.42 2.32
N LEU A 139 12.33 -6.70 1.11
CA LEU A 139 11.52 -5.72 0.37
C LEU A 139 10.22 -5.38 1.10
N SER A 140 9.60 -6.36 1.75
CA SER A 140 8.39 -6.12 2.53
C SER A 140 8.65 -5.20 3.72
N THR A 141 9.83 -5.29 4.37
CA THR A 141 10.18 -4.34 5.44
C THR A 141 10.33 -2.91 4.92
N ALA A 142 10.88 -2.71 3.72
CA ALA A 142 10.96 -1.40 3.09
C ALA A 142 9.58 -0.78 2.89
N GLN A 143 8.66 -1.54 2.31
CA GLN A 143 7.29 -1.09 2.08
C GLN A 143 6.58 -0.72 3.39
N ILE A 144 6.66 -1.61 4.39
CA ILE A 144 6.01 -1.38 5.70
C ILE A 144 6.60 -0.16 6.40
N SER A 145 7.92 0.00 6.38
CA SER A 145 8.60 1.16 6.97
C SER A 145 8.16 2.46 6.27
N GLY A 146 8.02 2.44 4.94
CA GLY A 146 7.48 3.58 4.19
C GLY A 146 6.04 3.90 4.57
N VAL A 147 5.18 2.89 4.69
CA VAL A 147 3.78 3.06 5.10
C VAL A 147 3.64 3.62 6.51
N ILE A 148 4.53 3.26 7.43
CA ILE A 148 4.56 3.80 8.80
C ILE A 148 5.12 5.23 8.81
N GLY A 149 6.25 5.44 8.12
CA GLY A 149 6.94 6.74 8.07
C GLY A 149 6.17 7.82 7.33
N GLY A 150 5.39 7.43 6.30
CA GLY A 150 4.66 8.37 5.45
C GLY A 150 3.72 9.30 6.23
N PRO A 151 2.74 8.78 6.98
CA PRO A 151 1.81 9.61 7.73
C PRO A 151 2.48 10.49 8.80
N LEU A 152 3.57 9.99 9.42
CA LEU A 152 4.33 10.75 10.41
C LEU A 152 5.04 11.94 9.76
N LEU A 153 5.81 11.68 8.70
CA LEU A 153 6.50 12.74 7.95
C LEU A 153 5.51 13.70 7.30
N GLY A 154 4.44 13.16 6.69
CA GLY A 154 3.41 13.96 6.05
C GLY A 154 2.67 14.87 7.02
N GLY A 155 2.35 14.38 8.22
CA GLY A 155 1.71 15.17 9.27
C GLY A 155 2.60 16.30 9.77
N PHE A 156 3.86 15.99 10.05
CA PHE A 156 4.84 16.99 10.45
C PHE A 156 5.01 18.10 9.39
N LEU A 157 5.19 17.70 8.14
CA LEU A 157 5.34 18.64 7.03
C LEU A 157 4.07 19.48 6.80
N ALA A 158 2.89 18.86 6.89
CA ALA A 158 1.62 19.52 6.67
C ALA A 158 1.35 20.64 7.68
N ASP A 159 1.64 20.39 8.97
CA ASP A 159 1.43 21.37 10.03
C ASP A 159 2.47 22.51 10.03
N HIS A 160 3.74 22.25 9.64
CA HIS A 160 4.80 23.24 9.69
C HIS A 160 5.01 23.98 8.36
N MET A 161 4.83 23.31 7.23
CA MET A 161 5.15 23.84 5.90
C MET A 161 3.93 23.92 4.97
N GLY A 162 2.78 23.42 5.41
CA GLY A 162 1.55 23.40 4.65
C GLY A 162 1.38 22.16 3.76
N LEU A 163 0.12 21.85 3.45
CA LEU A 163 -0.25 20.61 2.74
C LEU A 163 0.37 20.47 1.34
N ARG A 164 0.59 21.57 0.61
CA ARG A 164 1.20 21.54 -0.72
C ARG A 164 2.66 21.08 -0.68
N MET A 165 3.42 21.42 0.36
CA MET A 165 4.80 21.01 0.52
C MET A 165 4.94 19.49 0.67
N VAL A 166 3.94 18.84 1.25
CA VAL A 166 3.89 17.37 1.35
C VAL A 166 3.96 16.73 -0.04
N PHE A 167 3.21 17.27 -1.02
CA PHE A 167 3.24 16.77 -2.41
C PHE A 167 4.58 17.04 -3.09
N TYR A 168 5.17 18.22 -2.92
CA TYR A 168 6.49 18.54 -3.51
C TYR A 168 7.58 17.62 -2.99
N ILE A 169 7.66 17.41 -1.68
CA ILE A 169 8.66 16.54 -1.07
C ILE A 169 8.44 15.08 -1.51
N THR A 170 7.19 14.64 -1.55
CA THR A 170 6.86 13.28 -2.02
C THR A 170 7.27 13.08 -3.48
N ALA A 171 6.99 14.03 -4.35
CA ALA A 171 7.39 13.99 -5.76
C ALA A 171 8.92 13.95 -5.89
N PHE A 172 9.64 14.73 -5.10
CA PHE A 172 11.10 14.74 -5.05
C PHE A 172 11.68 13.37 -4.62
N LEU A 173 11.14 12.76 -3.56
CA LEU A 173 11.57 11.42 -3.12
C LEU A 173 11.30 10.34 -4.18
N LEU A 174 10.18 10.42 -4.89
CA LEU A 174 9.90 9.52 -6.01
C LEU A 174 10.82 9.77 -7.21
N MET A 175 11.24 11.02 -7.45
CA MET A 175 12.24 11.34 -8.45
C MET A 175 13.60 10.75 -8.07
N ILE A 176 14.00 10.79 -6.80
CA ILE A 176 15.20 10.08 -6.32
C ILE A 176 15.05 8.57 -6.58
N SER A 177 13.89 7.99 -6.27
CA SER A 177 13.63 6.57 -6.56
C SER A 177 13.77 6.24 -8.06
N PHE A 178 13.30 7.13 -8.94
CA PHE A 178 13.47 7.01 -10.38
C PHE A 178 14.96 7.01 -10.79
N LEU A 179 15.74 7.98 -10.29
CA LEU A 179 17.17 8.09 -10.60
C LEU A 179 17.96 6.88 -10.08
N VAL A 180 17.69 6.45 -8.85
CA VAL A 180 18.29 5.23 -8.28
C VAL A 180 17.94 4.01 -9.15
N THR A 181 16.68 3.87 -9.57
CA THR A 181 16.25 2.79 -10.46
C THR A 181 16.94 2.85 -11.82
N LEU A 182 17.11 4.05 -12.38
CA LEU A 182 17.72 4.27 -13.69
C LEU A 182 19.18 3.85 -13.72
N PHE A 183 19.96 4.33 -12.73
CA PHE A 183 21.42 4.18 -12.74
C PHE A 183 21.92 2.90 -12.06
N LEU A 184 21.30 2.46 -10.98
CA LEU A 184 21.80 1.35 -10.19
C LEU A 184 21.19 -0.01 -10.58
N ILE A 185 19.95 -0.07 -11.05
CA ILE A 185 19.30 -1.34 -11.36
C ILE A 185 19.78 -1.85 -12.72
N LYS A 186 20.38 -3.05 -12.68
CA LYS A 186 20.75 -3.80 -13.89
C LYS A 186 19.80 -4.98 -14.06
N GLU A 187 19.08 -5.00 -15.17
CA GLU A 187 18.26 -6.16 -15.53
C GLU A 187 19.16 -7.17 -16.25
N GLY A 188 19.34 -8.36 -15.69
CA GLY A 188 20.11 -9.45 -16.32
C GLY A 188 19.42 -9.97 -17.58
N VAL A 189 20.18 -10.73 -18.38
CA VAL A 189 19.66 -11.40 -19.58
C VAL A 189 18.49 -12.28 -19.17
N ARG A 190 17.35 -12.03 -19.77
CA ARG A 190 16.13 -12.82 -19.55
C ARG A 190 16.35 -14.23 -20.09
N PRO A 191 16.02 -15.29 -19.36
CA PRO A 191 15.64 -16.50 -20.02
C PRO A 191 14.42 -16.11 -20.88
N GLN A 192 14.54 -16.24 -22.20
CA GLN A 192 13.37 -16.15 -23.07
C GLN A 192 12.37 -17.17 -22.51
N SER A 193 11.33 -16.64 -21.86
CA SER A 193 10.18 -17.45 -21.53
C SER A 193 9.72 -18.01 -22.87
N SER A 194 10.01 -19.31 -23.09
CA SER A 194 9.38 -20.07 -24.14
C SER A 194 7.91 -19.66 -24.13
N LYS A 195 7.27 -19.59 -25.29
CA LYS A 195 5.83 -19.34 -25.46
C LYS A 195 5.04 -20.33 -24.60
N ALA A 196 5.11 -20.17 -23.27
CA ALA A 196 4.19 -20.86 -22.38
C ALA A 196 2.81 -20.35 -22.81
N GLU A 197 2.03 -21.23 -23.34
CA GLU A 197 0.63 -20.98 -23.72
C GLU A 197 0.01 -20.17 -22.60
N ARG A 198 -0.46 -18.98 -22.92
CA ARG A 198 -1.17 -18.14 -21.97
C ARG A 198 -2.46 -18.87 -21.61
N LEU A 199 -2.40 -19.67 -20.57
CA LEU A 199 -3.60 -20.27 -20.03
C LEU A 199 -4.58 -19.14 -19.77
N SER A 200 -5.75 -19.21 -20.39
CA SER A 200 -6.84 -18.28 -20.14
C SER A 200 -7.09 -18.25 -18.61
N GLY A 201 -7.39 -17.09 -18.03
CA GLY A 201 -7.70 -17.01 -16.60
C GLY A 201 -8.76 -18.03 -16.16
N LYS A 202 -9.71 -18.38 -17.05
CA LYS A 202 -10.67 -19.48 -16.84
C LYS A 202 -9.98 -20.85 -16.73
N ALA A 203 -8.99 -21.13 -17.56
CA ALA A 203 -8.25 -22.39 -17.54
C ALA A 203 -7.38 -22.51 -16.28
N VAL A 204 -6.73 -21.42 -15.85
CA VAL A 204 -5.98 -21.38 -14.58
C VAL A 204 -6.92 -21.61 -13.40
N PHE A 205 -8.10 -21.00 -13.41
CA PHE A 205 -9.09 -21.16 -12.35
C PHE A 205 -9.66 -22.60 -12.29
N ALA A 206 -9.87 -23.22 -13.45
CA ALA A 206 -10.34 -24.58 -13.56
C ALA A 206 -9.29 -25.63 -13.12
N SER A 207 -8.00 -25.30 -13.23
CA SER A 207 -6.89 -26.17 -12.80
C SER A 207 -6.62 -26.13 -11.28
N LEU A 208 -7.29 -25.23 -10.53
CA LEU A 208 -7.10 -25.14 -9.08
C LEU A 208 -7.77 -26.30 -8.35
N PRO A 209 -7.07 -27.01 -7.44
CA PRO A 209 -7.63 -28.15 -6.72
C PRO A 209 -8.80 -27.78 -5.80
N TYR A 210 -8.86 -26.52 -5.33
CA TYR A 210 -9.91 -26.00 -4.44
C TYR A 210 -10.32 -24.57 -4.81
N PRO A 211 -11.06 -24.34 -5.90
CA PRO A 211 -11.43 -22.99 -6.36
C PRO A 211 -12.28 -22.21 -5.34
N GLY A 212 -13.17 -22.88 -4.59
CA GLY A 212 -13.97 -22.25 -3.55
C GLY A 212 -13.13 -21.67 -2.39
N LEU A 213 -12.05 -22.35 -2.00
CA LEU A 213 -11.14 -21.84 -0.98
C LEU A 213 -10.40 -20.58 -1.46
N VAL A 214 -9.99 -20.55 -2.71
CA VAL A 214 -9.33 -19.38 -3.30
C VAL A 214 -10.28 -18.18 -3.34
N ILE A 215 -11.53 -18.38 -3.79
CA ILE A 215 -12.54 -17.32 -3.80
C ILE A 215 -12.79 -16.81 -2.39
N SER A 216 -12.97 -17.69 -1.40
CA SER A 216 -13.23 -17.27 -0.01
C SER A 216 -12.08 -16.46 0.57
N LEU A 217 -10.82 -16.79 0.24
CA LEU A 217 -9.65 -16.00 0.64
C LEU A 217 -9.62 -14.63 -0.04
N PHE A 218 -9.96 -14.54 -1.33
CA PHE A 218 -10.07 -13.26 -2.02
C PHE A 218 -11.16 -12.37 -1.43
N VAL A 219 -12.36 -12.92 -1.19
CA VAL A 219 -13.48 -12.19 -0.57
C VAL A 219 -13.09 -11.71 0.83
N THR A 220 -12.51 -12.57 1.66
CA THR A 220 -12.06 -12.21 3.00
C THR A 220 -11.01 -11.09 2.95
N THR A 221 -10.03 -11.20 2.06
CA THR A 221 -9.01 -10.15 1.89
C THR A 221 -9.63 -8.85 1.41
N MET A 222 -10.57 -8.90 0.48
CA MET A 222 -11.30 -7.73 -0.01
C MET A 222 -12.06 -7.03 1.12
N VAL A 223 -12.81 -7.77 1.94
CA VAL A 223 -13.55 -7.21 3.08
C VAL A 223 -12.59 -6.53 4.07
N ILE A 224 -11.47 -7.19 4.42
CA ILE A 224 -10.47 -6.61 5.32
C ILE A 224 -9.89 -5.31 4.75
N GLN A 225 -9.58 -5.29 3.46
CA GLN A 225 -9.04 -4.08 2.81
C GLN A 225 -10.07 -2.95 2.72
N LEU A 226 -11.35 -3.27 2.51
CA LEU A 226 -12.44 -2.29 2.56
C LEU A 226 -12.56 -1.67 3.95
N CYS A 227 -12.58 -2.50 5.02
CA CYS A 227 -12.65 -2.01 6.40
C CYS A 227 -11.46 -1.12 6.77
N ASN A 228 -10.23 -1.49 6.38
CA ASN A 228 -9.05 -0.68 6.65
C ASN A 228 -9.00 0.59 5.80
N GLY A 229 -9.35 0.49 4.54
CA GLY A 229 -9.31 1.58 3.58
C GLY A 229 -10.35 2.67 3.86
N SER A 230 -11.51 2.33 4.43
CA SER A 230 -12.58 3.28 4.72
C SER A 230 -12.22 4.31 5.78
N ILE A 231 -11.35 3.97 6.73
CA ILE A 231 -10.96 4.86 7.83
C ILE A 231 -10.00 5.97 7.35
N GLY A 232 -9.08 5.63 6.44
CA GLY A 232 -8.03 6.56 5.99
C GLY A 232 -8.56 7.92 5.54
N PRO A 233 -9.49 7.96 4.59
CA PRO A 233 -10.00 9.20 4.00
C PRO A 233 -10.79 10.10 4.97
N ILE A 234 -11.28 9.58 6.09
CA ILE A 234 -12.10 10.34 7.04
C ILE A 234 -11.38 10.61 8.37
N LEU A 235 -10.18 10.04 8.54
CA LEU A 235 -9.46 10.07 9.83
C LEU A 235 -9.20 11.50 10.32
N ALA A 236 -8.74 12.41 9.46
CA ALA A 236 -8.45 13.78 9.84
C ALA A 236 -9.72 14.57 10.21
N LEU A 237 -10.83 14.33 9.51
CA LEU A 237 -12.12 14.97 9.85
C LEU A 237 -12.64 14.47 11.20
N PHE A 238 -12.50 13.18 11.47
CA PHE A 238 -12.92 12.58 12.73
C PHE A 238 -12.07 13.09 13.91
N ILE A 239 -10.76 13.24 13.71
CA ILE A 239 -9.88 13.83 14.75
C ILE A 239 -10.19 15.31 14.95
N LYS A 240 -10.48 16.05 13.88
CA LYS A 240 -10.88 17.45 13.96
C LYS A 240 -12.18 17.64 14.75
N SER A 241 -13.14 16.74 14.61
CA SER A 241 -14.38 16.79 15.39
C SER A 241 -14.19 16.50 16.88
N MET A 242 -13.16 15.71 17.26
CA MET A 242 -12.84 15.39 18.65
C MET A 242 -11.95 16.44 19.33
N ALA A 243 -11.11 17.13 18.57
CA ALA A 243 -10.15 18.10 19.08
C ALA A 243 -10.11 19.35 18.17
N PRO A 244 -11.18 20.17 18.15
CA PRO A 244 -11.30 21.31 17.24
C PRO A 244 -10.23 22.38 17.49
N ASP A 245 -9.76 22.54 18.73
CA ASP A 245 -8.78 23.55 19.13
C ASP A 245 -7.32 23.13 18.94
N SER A 246 -7.07 21.94 18.41
CA SER A 246 -5.70 21.44 18.21
C SER A 246 -5.05 22.08 16.99
N ASN A 247 -3.90 22.72 17.17
CA ASN A 247 -3.10 23.30 16.10
C ASN A 247 -2.37 22.26 15.23
N ASN A 248 -2.26 21.00 15.69
CA ASN A 248 -1.46 19.94 15.06
C ASN A 248 -2.34 18.77 14.60
N ILE A 249 -3.47 19.05 13.95
CA ILE A 249 -4.43 18.02 13.51
C ILE A 249 -3.79 17.06 12.51
N ALA A 250 -2.98 17.56 11.58
CA ALA A 250 -2.34 16.71 10.59
C ALA A 250 -1.32 15.77 11.22
N PHE A 251 -0.46 16.25 12.12
CA PHE A 251 0.51 15.41 12.81
C PHE A 251 -0.18 14.34 13.68
N LEU A 252 -1.23 14.71 14.41
CA LEU A 252 -2.00 13.79 15.23
C LEU A 252 -2.69 12.71 14.36
N SER A 253 -3.25 13.12 13.23
CA SER A 253 -3.84 12.20 12.26
C SER A 253 -2.79 11.25 11.66
N GLY A 254 -1.61 11.77 11.34
CA GLY A 254 -0.48 11.00 10.85
C GLY A 254 0.02 9.98 11.88
N MET A 255 0.13 10.38 13.14
CA MET A 255 0.54 9.50 14.24
C MET A 255 -0.47 8.35 14.42
N ILE A 256 -1.75 8.65 14.49
CA ILE A 256 -2.81 7.63 14.64
C ILE A 256 -2.90 6.73 13.39
N ALA A 257 -2.61 7.25 12.19
CA ALA A 257 -2.56 6.47 10.96
C ALA A 257 -1.37 5.51 10.91
N ALA A 258 -0.23 5.87 11.51
CA ALA A 258 0.98 5.04 11.53
C ALA A 258 0.90 3.89 12.56
N VAL A 259 0.15 4.05 13.63
CA VAL A 259 0.04 3.10 14.75
C VAL A 259 -0.27 1.66 14.31
N PRO A 260 -1.21 1.39 13.39
CA PRO A 260 -1.47 0.03 12.91
C PRO A 260 -0.26 -0.64 12.26
N GLY A 261 0.57 0.13 11.55
CA GLY A 261 1.79 -0.39 10.94
C GLY A 261 2.81 -0.87 11.98
N VAL A 262 3.01 -0.08 13.04
CA VAL A 262 3.90 -0.45 14.17
C VAL A 262 3.38 -1.72 14.86
N SER A 263 2.09 -1.76 15.16
CA SER A 263 1.45 -2.94 15.76
C SER A 263 1.62 -4.19 14.89
N ALA A 264 1.45 -4.05 13.57
CA ALA A 264 1.64 -5.15 12.62
C ALA A 264 3.07 -5.70 12.63
N LEU A 265 4.09 -4.84 12.69
CA LEU A 265 5.50 -5.27 12.79
C LEU A 265 5.78 -6.11 14.04
N ILE A 266 5.20 -5.72 15.16
CA ILE A 266 5.40 -6.41 16.46
C ILE A 266 4.62 -7.75 16.50
N SER A 267 3.40 -7.75 15.96
CA SER A 267 2.48 -8.88 16.08
C SER A 267 2.69 -9.98 15.02
N ALA A 268 3.10 -9.61 13.81
CA ALA A 268 3.19 -10.54 12.70
C ALA A 268 4.07 -11.77 12.97
N PRO A 269 5.28 -11.65 13.57
CA PRO A 269 6.12 -12.81 13.87
C PRO A 269 5.53 -13.73 14.94
N ARG A 270 4.91 -13.14 15.98
CA ARG A 270 4.32 -13.90 17.11
C ARG A 270 3.07 -14.66 16.68
N LEU A 271 2.19 -13.99 16.00
CA LEU A 271 0.99 -14.61 15.41
C LEU A 271 1.37 -15.62 14.33
N GLY A 272 2.47 -15.41 13.58
CA GLY A 272 3.05 -16.38 12.66
C GLY A 272 3.28 -17.73 13.33
N LYS A 273 4.04 -17.74 14.39
CA LYS A 273 4.37 -18.96 15.16
C LYS A 273 3.14 -19.61 15.79
N LEU A 274 2.21 -18.80 16.32
CA LEU A 274 0.98 -19.33 16.93
C LEU A 274 0.09 -20.07 15.94
N GLY A 275 -0.02 -19.58 14.70
CA GLY A 275 -0.82 -20.22 13.67
C GLY A 275 -0.27 -21.52 13.13
N ASP A 276 1.06 -21.67 13.18
CA ASP A 276 1.69 -22.93 12.82
C ASP A 276 1.37 -24.00 13.88
N ARG A 277 1.07 -23.59 15.14
CA ARG A 277 0.71 -24.52 16.24
C ARG A 277 -0.80 -24.85 16.30
N ILE A 278 -1.68 -23.86 16.22
CA ILE A 278 -3.13 -24.02 16.51
C ILE A 278 -3.95 -24.23 15.22
N GLY A 279 -3.32 -24.03 14.06
CA GLY A 279 -4.01 -24.06 12.77
C GLY A 279 -4.51 -22.68 12.36
N THR A 280 -4.27 -22.35 11.10
CA THR A 280 -4.42 -20.97 10.59
C THR A 280 -5.88 -20.56 10.42
N ALA A 281 -6.79 -21.51 10.11
CA ALA A 281 -8.20 -21.19 9.94
C ALA A 281 -8.84 -20.70 11.24
N ARG A 282 -8.52 -21.36 12.38
CA ARG A 282 -9.02 -20.95 13.70
C ARG A 282 -8.54 -19.55 14.10
N ILE A 283 -7.26 -19.27 13.83
CA ILE A 283 -6.72 -17.94 14.16
C ILE A 283 -7.31 -16.88 13.22
N LEU A 284 -7.51 -17.18 11.94
CA LEU A 284 -8.16 -16.25 11.02
C LEU A 284 -9.56 -15.88 11.52
N LEU A 285 -10.36 -16.88 11.92
CA LEU A 285 -11.69 -16.65 12.47
C LEU A 285 -11.65 -15.80 13.75
N ALA A 286 -10.81 -16.18 14.70
CA ALA A 286 -10.65 -15.42 15.94
C ALA A 286 -10.22 -13.96 15.71
N THR A 287 -9.29 -13.74 14.76
CA THR A 287 -8.83 -12.38 14.43
C THR A 287 -9.90 -11.54 13.72
N LEU A 288 -10.73 -12.15 12.90
CA LEU A 288 -11.89 -11.48 12.28
C LEU A 288 -12.95 -11.10 13.32
N CYS A 289 -13.32 -12.02 14.22
CA CYS A 289 -14.25 -11.71 15.31
C CYS A 289 -13.71 -10.59 16.21
N PHE A 290 -12.42 -10.63 16.56
CA PHE A 290 -11.79 -9.58 17.36
C PHE A 290 -11.77 -8.23 16.62
N ALA A 291 -11.52 -8.23 15.32
CA ALA A 291 -11.56 -7.03 14.50
C ALA A 291 -12.97 -6.40 14.50
N VAL A 292 -14.06 -7.19 14.37
CA VAL A 292 -15.43 -6.70 14.43
C VAL A 292 -15.70 -5.98 15.75
N VAL A 293 -15.31 -6.59 16.88
CA VAL A 293 -15.49 -6.00 18.22
C VAL A 293 -14.72 -4.67 18.32
N LEU A 294 -13.50 -4.60 17.81
CA LEU A 294 -12.69 -3.38 17.85
C LEU A 294 -13.25 -2.28 16.95
N PHE A 295 -13.72 -2.60 15.76
CA PHE A 295 -14.36 -1.60 14.87
C PHE A 295 -15.65 -1.07 15.49
N PHE A 296 -16.43 -1.93 16.14
CA PHE A 296 -17.60 -1.50 16.89
C PHE A 296 -17.22 -0.58 18.06
N ALA A 297 -16.19 -0.93 18.83
CA ALA A 297 -15.69 -0.08 19.92
C ALA A 297 -15.17 1.28 19.40
N MET A 298 -14.59 1.36 18.20
CA MET A 298 -14.13 2.62 17.61
C MET A 298 -15.29 3.61 17.35
N SER A 299 -16.53 3.16 17.21
CA SER A 299 -17.69 4.06 17.02
C SER A 299 -18.05 4.85 18.27
N PHE A 300 -17.64 4.42 19.46
CA PHE A 300 -17.92 5.07 20.75
C PHE A 300 -16.74 5.92 21.27
N VAL A 301 -15.70 6.10 20.46
CA VAL A 301 -14.50 6.85 20.87
C VAL A 301 -14.78 8.34 20.89
N THR A 302 -14.40 8.99 21.98
CA THR A 302 -14.55 10.44 22.21
C THR A 302 -13.23 11.20 22.19
N THR A 303 -12.09 10.49 22.32
CA THR A 303 -10.77 11.13 22.38
C THR A 303 -9.80 10.54 21.36
N PRO A 304 -8.90 11.36 20.77
CA PRO A 304 -7.89 10.85 19.83
C PRO A 304 -6.97 9.77 20.40
N PHE A 305 -6.69 9.83 21.69
CA PHE A 305 -5.86 8.83 22.37
C PHE A 305 -6.55 7.44 22.39
N GLN A 306 -7.82 7.39 22.76
CA GLN A 306 -8.61 6.14 22.72
C GLN A 306 -8.64 5.54 21.31
N LEU A 307 -8.79 6.39 20.28
CA LEU A 307 -8.74 5.97 18.89
C LEU A 307 -7.39 5.34 18.55
N GLY A 308 -6.29 5.96 18.96
CA GLY A 308 -4.93 5.44 18.77
C GLY A 308 -4.73 4.06 19.40
N VAL A 309 -5.19 3.87 20.63
CA VAL A 309 -5.10 2.58 21.35
C VAL A 309 -5.92 1.50 20.63
N LEU A 310 -7.16 1.78 20.24
CA LEU A 310 -7.99 0.81 19.52
C LEU A 310 -7.40 0.47 18.14
N ARG A 311 -6.82 1.44 17.43
CA ARG A 311 -6.12 1.22 16.17
C ARG A 311 -4.85 0.39 16.35
N PHE A 312 -4.12 0.56 17.45
CA PHE A 312 -3.01 -0.32 17.79
C PHE A 312 -3.49 -1.77 17.96
N CYS A 313 -4.56 -1.96 18.72
CA CYS A 313 -5.14 -3.28 18.95
C CYS A 313 -5.70 -3.91 17.66
N SER A 314 -6.29 -3.12 16.75
CA SER A 314 -6.91 -3.65 15.53
C SER A 314 -5.92 -4.24 14.52
N ALA A 315 -4.69 -3.77 14.53
CA ALA A 315 -3.65 -4.28 13.63
C ALA A 315 -2.98 -5.58 14.15
N LEU A 316 -3.10 -5.87 15.44
CA LEU A 316 -2.60 -7.13 16.01
C LEU A 316 -3.12 -8.36 15.25
N PRO A 317 -4.40 -8.49 14.92
CA PRO A 317 -4.94 -9.64 14.19
C PRO A 317 -4.74 -9.59 12.68
N MET A 318 -4.71 -8.39 12.06
CA MET A 318 -4.77 -8.25 10.59
C MET A 318 -3.45 -8.57 9.87
N ALA A 319 -2.31 -8.48 10.54
CA ALA A 319 -0.98 -8.76 9.97
C ALA A 319 -0.85 -10.16 9.37
N ARG A 320 -1.73 -11.09 9.71
CA ARG A 320 -1.68 -12.48 9.29
C ARG A 320 -2.44 -12.82 8.02
N CYS A 321 -3.53 -12.15 7.75
CA CYS A 321 -4.32 -12.42 6.55
C CYS A 321 -3.52 -12.11 5.28
N CYS A 322 -2.69 -11.06 5.32
CA CYS A 322 -1.86 -10.64 4.20
C CYS A 322 -0.67 -11.59 3.93
N LEU A 323 -0.06 -12.18 4.97
CA LEU A 323 1.10 -13.07 4.82
C LEU A 323 0.74 -14.44 4.23
N ARG A 324 -0.45 -14.95 4.44
CA ARG A 324 -0.85 -16.25 3.91
C ARG A 324 -1.34 -16.21 2.47
N CYS A 325 -1.95 -15.13 2.03
CA CYS A 325 -2.28 -14.94 0.62
C CYS A 325 -1.01 -15.00 -0.24
N ARG A 326 0.13 -14.49 0.28
CA ARG A 326 1.46 -14.62 -0.36
C ARG A 326 2.01 -16.06 -0.35
N ARG A 327 1.81 -16.84 0.70
CA ARG A 327 2.30 -18.23 0.76
C ARG A 327 1.53 -19.18 -0.15
N CYS A 328 0.22 -19.01 -0.25
CA CYS A 328 -0.57 -19.83 -1.18
C CYS A 328 -0.24 -19.51 -2.64
N SER A 329 0.02 -18.24 -3.00
CA SER A 329 0.43 -17.90 -4.37
C SER A 329 1.84 -18.41 -4.72
N SER A 330 2.75 -18.48 -3.76
CA SER A 330 4.11 -19.00 -3.98
C SER A 330 4.19 -20.54 -4.00
N SER A 331 3.33 -21.24 -3.26
CA SER A 331 3.30 -22.71 -3.27
C SER A 331 2.61 -23.27 -4.53
N THR A 332 1.67 -22.54 -5.11
CA THR A 332 1.02 -22.94 -6.37
C THR A 332 1.94 -22.75 -7.58
N SER A 333 2.91 -21.82 -7.50
CA SER A 333 3.93 -21.63 -8.54
C SER A 333 5.14 -22.58 -8.43
N ALA A 334 5.27 -23.30 -7.32
CA ALA A 334 6.36 -24.26 -7.11
C ALA A 334 5.99 -25.71 -7.44
N SER A 335 4.70 -25.99 -7.68
CA SER A 335 4.18 -27.32 -8.05
C SER A 335 3.67 -27.41 -9.49
N ALA A 336 3.83 -26.34 -10.29
CA ALA A 336 3.66 -26.32 -11.74
C ALA A 336 4.99 -26.02 -12.42
#